data_fb67889df3752c35ce56ad2d97391cba
#
_entry.id   fb67889df3752c35ce56ad2d97391cba
#
_cell.length_a   1.000
_cell.length_b   1.000
_cell.length_c   1.000
_cell.angle_alpha   90.00
_cell.angle_beta   90.00
_cell.angle_gamma   90.00
#
_symmetry.space_group_name_H-M   'P 1'
#
loop_
_entity.id
_entity.type
_entity.pdbx_description
1 polymer ?
#
loop_
_entity_poly.entity_id
_entity_poly.type
_entity_poly.pdbx_seq_one_letter_code
_entity_poly.pdbx_strand_id
1 'polypeptide(L)'
;MLEQFRKYVNDNHLINKGDRILVALSGGVDSMVLAELLRREGYDIAFAHCNFHLRGAESDGDEQFVREYAERVGVKLFVKQFDTLQFVDNNKVSVEMAARELRYAWFNELINKNVISSEANTHPVISSEANTYPVISTEHSEWRNLQFDKLALAHHADDQIETFFINLLRGSGIKGLKAMQPCNGKYIRPLLWASREEIKQFAIENGIQWREDSTNSDTVYLRNKIRHDLMPVFDSIKPEAREKILESVNHLASENQLYRELLKEKISQIETVDGVLHTINKCHFDRSSTEERAERRNLLQSESFYFAGDSSIPLRYTRNDGVGKQLLFEWVRTFGFSYSQCESIFSALDGEPGKEFFSNDYQLVVEKDTIDIFPIDLERTTHALSQQVTTHPVRTRHALSLLIKDNPNITQLDYDTLKLPLRTRFWQQGDRFRPLGMRGTKLVSDFYNDLGFTTFQKKTTPILVDANDQIVWIVGHRIDDRFKITEKTKTIYEIKFEK
;
A
#
# COMPACT_ATOMS: atom_id res chain seq x y z
N MET A 1 -6.09 -34.50 -13.71
CA MET A 1 -5.46 -33.17 -13.57
C MET A 1 -6.24 -32.06 -14.27
N LEU A 2 -6.67 -32.14 -15.55
CA LEU A 2 -7.34 -31.02 -16.25
C LEU A 2 -8.67 -30.60 -15.58
N GLU A 3 -9.51 -31.52 -15.14
CA GLU A 3 -10.75 -31.21 -14.43
C GLU A 3 -10.51 -30.55 -13.07
N GLN A 4 -9.51 -31.03 -12.32
CA GLN A 4 -9.11 -30.43 -11.03
C GLN A 4 -8.55 -29.01 -11.23
N PHE A 5 -7.76 -28.81 -12.28
CA PHE A 5 -7.26 -27.51 -12.69
C PHE A 5 -8.40 -26.53 -12.98
N ARG A 6 -9.36 -26.95 -13.83
CA ARG A 6 -10.56 -26.13 -14.15
C ARG A 6 -11.35 -25.77 -12.90
N LYS A 7 -11.60 -26.78 -12.05
CA LYS A 7 -12.30 -26.59 -10.79
C LYS A 7 -11.57 -25.56 -9.89
N TYR A 8 -10.25 -25.73 -9.70
CA TYR A 8 -9.46 -24.85 -8.86
C TYR A 8 -9.42 -23.40 -9.37
N VAL A 9 -9.28 -23.20 -10.68
CA VAL A 9 -9.31 -21.88 -11.31
C VAL A 9 -10.66 -21.20 -11.09
N ASN A 10 -11.77 -21.94 -11.22
CA ASN A 10 -13.12 -21.40 -11.03
C ASN A 10 -13.43 -21.12 -9.56
N ASP A 11 -13.14 -22.05 -8.65
CA ASP A 11 -13.42 -21.91 -7.22
C ASP A 11 -12.67 -20.73 -6.60
N ASN A 12 -11.46 -20.45 -7.10
CA ASN A 12 -10.65 -19.32 -6.63
C ASN A 12 -10.78 -18.06 -7.49
N HIS A 13 -11.66 -18.04 -8.48
CA HIS A 13 -11.89 -16.91 -9.40
C HIS A 13 -10.59 -16.34 -9.97
N LEU A 14 -9.67 -17.22 -10.41
CA LEU A 14 -8.34 -16.80 -10.83
C LEU A 14 -8.33 -16.11 -12.19
N ILE A 15 -9.19 -16.55 -13.11
CA ILE A 15 -9.25 -16.10 -14.49
C ILE A 15 -10.71 -15.77 -14.84
N ASN A 16 -10.93 -14.56 -15.36
CA ASN A 16 -12.23 -14.14 -15.88
C ASN A 16 -12.34 -14.41 -17.37
N LYS A 17 -13.56 -14.45 -17.86
CA LYS A 17 -13.79 -14.60 -19.32
C LYS A 17 -13.24 -13.38 -20.06
N GLY A 18 -12.33 -13.64 -20.99
CA GLY A 18 -11.68 -12.61 -21.79
C GLY A 18 -10.37 -12.08 -21.23
N ASP A 19 -9.94 -12.54 -20.03
CA ASP A 19 -8.62 -12.22 -19.50
C ASP A 19 -7.53 -12.72 -20.44
N ARG A 20 -6.53 -11.88 -20.71
CA ARG A 20 -5.29 -12.26 -21.38
C ARG A 20 -4.21 -12.57 -20.34
N ILE A 21 -3.61 -13.74 -20.42
CA ILE A 21 -2.74 -14.30 -19.39
C ILE A 21 -1.30 -14.33 -19.89
N LEU A 22 -0.39 -13.70 -19.15
CA LEU A 22 1.04 -13.89 -19.32
C LEU A 22 1.50 -15.07 -18.47
N VAL A 23 2.13 -16.09 -19.06
CA VAL A 23 2.61 -17.27 -18.36
C VAL A 23 4.12 -17.18 -18.19
N ALA A 24 4.61 -17.20 -16.95
CA ALA A 24 6.03 -17.27 -16.65
C ALA A 24 6.55 -18.67 -17.01
N LEU A 25 7.33 -18.78 -18.07
CA LEU A 25 7.80 -20.03 -18.63
C LEU A 25 9.31 -20.19 -18.43
N SER A 26 9.72 -21.08 -17.51
CA SER A 26 11.12 -21.33 -17.22
C SER A 26 11.74 -22.46 -18.06
N GLY A 27 10.92 -23.30 -18.67
CA GLY A 27 11.33 -24.54 -19.33
C GLY A 27 11.30 -25.78 -18.42
N GLY A 28 11.18 -25.58 -17.09
CA GLY A 28 11.01 -26.69 -16.13
C GLY A 28 9.61 -27.30 -16.15
N VAL A 29 9.49 -28.54 -15.64
CA VAL A 29 8.26 -29.35 -15.71
C VAL A 29 7.00 -28.60 -15.27
N ASP A 30 7.06 -27.87 -14.15
CA ASP A 30 5.92 -27.19 -13.55
C ASP A 30 5.40 -26.07 -14.48
N SER A 31 6.31 -25.28 -15.05
CA SER A 31 5.95 -24.20 -15.98
C SER A 31 5.44 -24.72 -17.33
N MET A 32 5.99 -25.82 -17.82
CA MET A 32 5.54 -26.44 -19.06
C MET A 32 4.15 -27.06 -18.93
N VAL A 33 3.87 -27.72 -17.78
CA VAL A 33 2.54 -28.26 -17.47
C VAL A 33 1.52 -27.15 -17.32
N LEU A 34 1.85 -26.04 -16.61
CA LEU A 34 0.97 -24.90 -16.50
C LEU A 34 0.61 -24.30 -17.86
N ALA A 35 1.61 -24.11 -18.73
CA ALA A 35 1.40 -23.60 -20.08
C ALA A 35 0.47 -24.50 -20.90
N GLU A 36 0.67 -25.82 -20.82
CA GLU A 36 -0.14 -26.79 -21.54
C GLU A 36 -1.57 -26.89 -21.02
N LEU A 37 -1.79 -26.82 -19.71
CA LEU A 37 -3.13 -26.80 -19.10
C LEU A 37 -3.92 -25.55 -19.53
N LEU A 38 -3.31 -24.36 -19.45
CA LEU A 38 -3.93 -23.11 -19.88
C LEU A 38 -4.27 -23.14 -21.38
N ARG A 39 -3.36 -23.67 -22.21
CA ARG A 39 -3.56 -23.80 -23.64
C ARG A 39 -4.72 -24.76 -23.98
N ARG A 40 -4.78 -25.92 -23.30
CA ARG A 40 -5.86 -26.92 -23.53
C ARG A 40 -7.23 -26.41 -23.08
N GLU A 41 -7.28 -25.56 -22.07
CA GLU A 41 -8.52 -24.89 -21.64
C GLU A 41 -8.93 -23.74 -22.57
N GLY A 42 -8.10 -23.37 -23.56
CA GLY A 42 -8.41 -22.37 -24.58
C GLY A 42 -8.32 -20.93 -24.09
N TYR A 43 -7.53 -20.67 -23.04
CA TYR A 43 -7.28 -19.30 -22.59
C TYR A 43 -6.40 -18.51 -23.57
N ASP A 44 -6.61 -17.19 -23.65
CA ASP A 44 -5.71 -16.28 -24.41
C ASP A 44 -4.42 -16.10 -23.62
N ILE A 45 -3.33 -16.75 -24.08
CA ILE A 45 -2.06 -16.80 -23.38
C ILE A 45 -0.91 -16.25 -24.22
N ALA A 46 0.08 -15.69 -23.50
CA ALA A 46 1.42 -15.43 -24.04
C ALA A 46 2.45 -15.90 -23.02
N PHE A 47 3.67 -16.17 -23.46
CA PHE A 47 4.75 -16.66 -22.63
C PHE A 47 5.75 -15.55 -22.30
N ALA A 48 6.36 -15.62 -21.10
CA ALA A 48 7.47 -14.75 -20.68
C ALA A 48 8.61 -15.60 -20.09
N HIS A 49 9.79 -15.51 -20.69
CA HIS A 49 10.99 -16.20 -20.25
C HIS A 49 12.08 -15.22 -19.82
N CYS A 50 12.71 -15.48 -18.66
CA CYS A 50 13.84 -14.73 -18.13
C CYS A 50 15.11 -15.55 -18.25
N ASN A 51 16.10 -15.09 -19.03
CA ASN A 51 17.43 -15.66 -19.05
C ASN A 51 18.36 -14.81 -18.15
N PHE A 52 18.83 -15.38 -17.07
CA PHE A 52 19.69 -14.71 -16.07
C PHE A 52 21.18 -14.94 -16.31
N HIS A 53 21.56 -15.71 -17.32
CA HIS A 53 22.94 -16.11 -17.67
C HIS A 53 23.76 -16.67 -16.49
N LEU A 54 23.11 -17.24 -15.47
CA LEU A 54 23.77 -17.74 -14.26
C LEU A 54 24.44 -19.10 -14.47
N ARG A 55 24.06 -19.85 -15.51
CA ARG A 55 24.53 -21.21 -15.82
C ARG A 55 25.16 -21.31 -17.20
N GLY A 56 25.57 -20.20 -17.81
CA GLY A 56 26.19 -20.17 -19.12
C GLY A 56 25.34 -20.88 -20.19
N ALA A 57 25.93 -21.85 -20.90
CA ALA A 57 25.27 -22.58 -21.98
C ALA A 57 23.98 -23.33 -21.59
N GLU A 58 23.80 -23.72 -20.33
CA GLU A 58 22.52 -24.30 -19.86
C GLU A 58 21.39 -23.26 -19.90
N SER A 59 21.64 -22.03 -19.46
CA SER A 59 20.66 -20.94 -19.49
C SER A 59 20.24 -20.60 -20.93
N ASP A 60 21.19 -20.62 -21.84
CA ASP A 60 20.92 -20.37 -23.27
C ASP A 60 20.15 -21.54 -23.90
N GLY A 61 20.45 -22.77 -23.48
CA GLY A 61 19.72 -23.97 -23.88
C GLY A 61 18.27 -23.97 -23.38
N ASP A 62 18.01 -23.43 -22.18
CA ASP A 62 16.65 -23.28 -21.66
C ASP A 62 15.85 -22.24 -22.47
N GLU A 63 16.48 -21.11 -22.81
CA GLU A 63 15.89 -20.12 -23.68
C GLU A 63 15.54 -20.70 -25.04
N GLN A 64 16.47 -21.43 -25.68
CA GLN A 64 16.24 -22.04 -26.97
C GLN A 64 15.08 -23.04 -26.92
N PHE A 65 15.04 -23.90 -25.92
CA PHE A 65 13.95 -24.86 -25.69
C PHE A 65 12.58 -24.20 -25.61
N VAL A 66 12.49 -23.10 -24.84
CA VAL A 66 11.24 -22.34 -24.68
C VAL A 66 10.83 -21.65 -25.97
N ARG A 67 11.79 -21.14 -26.77
CA ARG A 67 11.53 -20.55 -28.08
C ARG A 67 10.94 -21.59 -29.08
N GLU A 68 11.56 -22.75 -29.15
CA GLU A 68 11.09 -23.87 -30.02
C GLU A 68 9.70 -24.34 -29.58
N TYR A 69 9.44 -24.42 -28.29
CA TYR A 69 8.10 -24.74 -27.76
C TYR A 69 7.06 -23.71 -28.16
N ALA A 70 7.34 -22.43 -27.95
CA ALA A 70 6.43 -21.34 -28.26
C ALA A 70 6.08 -21.29 -29.77
N GLU A 71 7.07 -21.46 -30.63
CA GLU A 71 6.90 -21.52 -32.06
C GLU A 71 6.03 -22.72 -32.46
N ARG A 72 6.32 -23.91 -31.92
CA ARG A 72 5.56 -25.15 -32.21
C ARG A 72 4.08 -25.04 -31.83
N VAL A 73 3.75 -24.36 -30.74
CA VAL A 73 2.36 -24.20 -30.28
C VAL A 73 1.69 -22.93 -30.77
N GLY A 74 2.40 -22.07 -31.51
CA GLY A 74 1.89 -20.83 -32.08
C GLY A 74 1.52 -19.76 -31.03
N VAL A 75 2.21 -19.74 -29.88
CA VAL A 75 1.96 -18.81 -28.80
C VAL A 75 3.07 -17.75 -28.74
N LYS A 76 2.70 -16.48 -28.61
CA LYS A 76 3.66 -15.38 -28.54
C LYS A 76 4.57 -15.52 -27.30
N LEU A 77 5.88 -15.33 -27.49
CA LEU A 77 6.89 -15.41 -26.43
C LEU A 77 7.63 -14.08 -26.27
N PHE A 78 7.73 -13.63 -25.03
CA PHE A 78 8.59 -12.52 -24.61
C PHE A 78 9.81 -13.10 -23.92
N VAL A 79 11.01 -12.64 -24.29
CA VAL A 79 12.26 -13.06 -23.66
C VAL A 79 13.02 -11.84 -23.22
N LYS A 80 13.59 -11.88 -22.02
CA LYS A 80 14.50 -10.86 -21.50
C LYS A 80 15.74 -11.53 -20.91
N GLN A 81 16.88 -11.08 -21.38
CA GLN A 81 18.19 -11.47 -20.86
C GLN A 81 18.64 -10.44 -19.82
N PHE A 82 19.28 -10.90 -18.73
CA PHE A 82 19.70 -10.05 -17.62
C PHE A 82 21.18 -10.26 -17.32
N ASP A 83 21.91 -9.18 -17.08
CA ASP A 83 23.22 -9.23 -16.44
C ASP A 83 23.02 -9.26 -14.91
N THR A 84 22.75 -10.48 -14.41
CA THR A 84 22.42 -10.68 -13.00
C THR A 84 23.64 -10.43 -12.10
N LEU A 85 24.85 -10.76 -12.55
CA LEU A 85 26.06 -10.58 -11.74
C LEU A 85 26.38 -9.09 -11.57
N GLN A 86 26.24 -8.28 -12.63
CA GLN A 86 26.41 -6.84 -12.52
C GLN A 86 25.35 -6.22 -11.56
N PHE A 87 24.13 -6.73 -11.58
CA PHE A 87 23.10 -6.25 -10.65
C PHE A 87 23.44 -6.59 -9.18
N VAL A 88 23.98 -7.80 -8.92
CA VAL A 88 24.46 -8.23 -7.61
C VAL A 88 25.55 -7.29 -7.10
N ASP A 89 26.56 -7.00 -7.92
CA ASP A 89 27.69 -6.15 -7.56
C ASP A 89 27.25 -4.71 -7.24
N ASN A 90 26.35 -4.16 -8.03
CA ASN A 90 25.87 -2.79 -7.85
C ASN A 90 24.97 -2.63 -6.61
N ASN A 91 24.14 -3.64 -6.29
CA ASN A 91 23.14 -3.54 -5.24
C ASN A 91 23.50 -4.28 -3.95
N LYS A 92 24.61 -5.02 -3.94
CA LYS A 92 25.10 -5.83 -2.78
C LYS A 92 24.05 -6.80 -2.23
N VAL A 93 23.30 -7.43 -3.11
CA VAL A 93 22.27 -8.42 -2.79
C VAL A 93 22.73 -9.82 -3.17
N SER A 94 22.06 -10.86 -2.67
CA SER A 94 22.35 -12.23 -3.12
C SER A 94 21.90 -12.44 -4.57
N VAL A 95 22.52 -13.41 -5.26
CA VAL A 95 22.17 -13.79 -6.64
C VAL A 95 20.68 -14.15 -6.76
N GLU A 96 20.14 -14.87 -5.76
CA GLU A 96 18.73 -15.24 -5.73
C GLU A 96 17.82 -14.01 -5.61
N MET A 97 18.16 -13.06 -4.74
CA MET A 97 17.42 -11.79 -4.63
C MET A 97 17.49 -10.99 -5.90
N ALA A 98 18.67 -10.86 -6.51
CA ALA A 98 18.86 -10.16 -7.77
C ALA A 98 17.98 -10.75 -8.89
N ALA A 99 18.06 -12.07 -9.10
CA ALA A 99 17.24 -12.75 -10.09
C ALA A 99 15.73 -12.58 -9.82
N ARG A 100 15.32 -12.60 -8.55
CA ARG A 100 13.94 -12.36 -8.15
C ARG A 100 13.50 -10.93 -8.45
N GLU A 101 14.26 -9.92 -8.05
CA GLU A 101 13.93 -8.51 -8.27
C GLU A 101 13.84 -8.18 -9.76
N LEU A 102 14.84 -8.58 -10.55
CA LEU A 102 14.88 -8.41 -12.00
C LEU A 102 13.66 -9.05 -12.69
N ARG A 103 13.31 -10.26 -12.28
CA ARG A 103 12.13 -10.99 -12.80
C ARG A 103 10.85 -10.23 -12.56
N TYR A 104 10.59 -9.85 -11.30
CA TYR A 104 9.33 -9.19 -10.94
C TYR A 104 9.24 -7.77 -11.48
N ALA A 105 10.37 -7.04 -11.55
CA ALA A 105 10.42 -5.72 -12.19
C ALA A 105 9.98 -5.83 -13.66
N TRP A 106 10.54 -6.78 -14.40
CA TRP A 106 10.18 -6.98 -15.81
C TRP A 106 8.75 -7.48 -16.01
N PHE A 107 8.30 -8.41 -15.18
CA PHE A 107 6.91 -8.88 -15.27
C PHE A 107 5.92 -7.74 -15.00
N ASN A 108 6.20 -6.90 -14.01
CA ASN A 108 5.40 -5.70 -13.75
C ASN A 108 5.41 -4.73 -14.93
N GLU A 109 6.55 -4.56 -15.59
CA GLU A 109 6.64 -3.76 -16.81
C GLU A 109 5.72 -4.31 -17.92
N LEU A 110 5.70 -5.63 -18.16
CA LEU A 110 4.84 -6.25 -19.16
C LEU A 110 3.34 -6.12 -18.84
N ILE A 111 2.97 -6.22 -17.54
CA ILE A 111 1.56 -6.17 -17.12
C ILE A 111 1.02 -4.73 -17.06
N ASN A 112 1.87 -3.72 -16.76
CA ASN A 112 1.42 -2.36 -16.45
C ASN A 112 1.67 -1.35 -17.59
N LYS A 113 2.11 -1.78 -18.78
CA LYS A 113 2.51 -0.89 -19.90
C LYS A 113 1.45 0.11 -20.39
N ASN A 114 0.21 0.08 -19.91
CA ASN A 114 -0.83 1.06 -20.28
C ASN A 114 -0.92 2.30 -19.39
N VAL A 115 -0.07 2.48 -18.35
CA VAL A 115 -0.15 3.66 -17.47
C VAL A 115 0.68 4.85 -18.00
N ILE A 116 1.48 4.70 -19.07
CA ILE A 116 2.42 5.75 -19.52
C ILE A 116 1.92 6.51 -20.77
N SER A 117 0.64 6.48 -21.11
CA SER A 117 0.15 7.28 -22.27
C SER A 117 -0.65 8.54 -21.91
N SER A 118 -0.78 8.94 -20.65
CA SER A 118 -1.52 10.16 -20.29
C SER A 118 -0.81 11.17 -19.41
N GLU A 119 0.43 10.93 -18.94
CA GLU A 119 1.19 11.96 -18.24
C GLU A 119 2.67 11.95 -18.66
N ALA A 120 2.95 12.64 -19.76
CA ALA A 120 4.26 13.21 -19.97
C ALA A 120 4.40 14.40 -19.02
N ASN A 121 5.05 14.20 -17.84
CA ASN A 121 5.97 15.19 -17.29
C ASN A 121 6.54 14.76 -15.93
N THR A 122 7.87 14.76 -15.89
CA THR A 122 8.74 15.10 -14.78
C THR A 122 8.78 14.20 -13.56
N HIS A 123 9.57 13.13 -13.64
CA HIS A 123 10.57 12.88 -12.62
C HIS A 123 11.90 12.49 -13.30
N PRO A 124 13.03 13.07 -12.89
CA PRO A 124 14.31 12.69 -13.44
C PRO A 124 14.64 11.28 -12.99
N VAL A 125 14.49 10.31 -13.88
CA VAL A 125 15.26 9.08 -13.81
C VAL A 125 16.71 9.56 -13.84
N ILE A 126 17.47 9.29 -12.79
CA ILE A 126 18.92 9.45 -12.79
C ILE A 126 19.41 8.58 -13.94
N SER A 127 19.62 9.22 -15.08
CA SER A 127 20.33 8.65 -16.20
C SER A 127 21.80 8.59 -15.84
N SER A 128 22.24 7.45 -15.29
CA SER A 128 23.65 7.08 -15.46
C SER A 128 23.79 6.66 -16.92
N GLU A 129 24.42 7.51 -17.70
CA GLU A 129 24.94 7.16 -19.00
C GLU A 129 25.82 5.91 -18.91
N ALA A 130 25.68 5.05 -19.88
CA ALA A 130 26.36 3.81 -20.15
C ALA A 130 25.61 2.53 -19.68
N ASN A 131 24.76 2.03 -20.59
CA ASN A 131 24.80 0.63 -21.02
C ASN A 131 23.70 0.36 -22.04
N THR A 132 24.03 0.67 -23.32
CA THR A 132 23.34 0.13 -24.48
C THR A 132 23.78 -1.32 -24.65
N TYR A 133 23.04 -2.25 -24.06
CA TYR A 133 23.11 -3.66 -24.48
C TYR A 133 22.18 -3.84 -25.67
N PRO A 134 22.61 -4.58 -26.73
CA PRO A 134 21.74 -4.89 -27.84
C PRO A 134 20.63 -5.81 -27.34
N VAL A 135 19.47 -5.22 -27.07
CA VAL A 135 18.24 -5.97 -27.00
C VAL A 135 18.05 -6.54 -28.42
N ILE A 136 18.21 -7.84 -28.59
CA ILE A 136 17.72 -8.52 -29.78
C ILE A 136 16.20 -8.49 -29.66
N SER A 137 15.62 -7.34 -30.03
CA SER A 137 14.19 -7.12 -30.06
C SER A 137 13.72 -7.46 -31.45
N THR A 138 12.98 -8.52 -31.56
CA THR A 138 11.97 -8.58 -32.59
C THR A 138 10.93 -7.49 -32.28
N GLU A 139 11.00 -6.41 -33.02
CA GLU A 139 10.01 -5.35 -33.26
C GLU A 139 9.31 -4.71 -32.07
N HIS A 140 9.90 -3.63 -31.56
CA HIS A 140 9.32 -2.74 -30.53
C HIS A 140 7.95 -2.11 -30.90
N SER A 141 7.52 -2.18 -32.15
CA SER A 141 6.28 -1.54 -32.62
C SER A 141 5.01 -2.32 -32.27
N GLU A 142 5.07 -3.65 -32.20
CA GLU A 142 3.92 -4.49 -31.87
C GLU A 142 3.59 -4.60 -30.39
N TRP A 143 4.50 -4.18 -29.50
CA TRP A 143 4.35 -4.30 -28.04
C TRP A 143 3.42 -3.25 -27.44
N ARG A 144 3.14 -2.18 -28.17
CA ARG A 144 2.41 -1.01 -27.65
C ARG A 144 0.95 -1.24 -27.35
N ASN A 145 0.37 -2.35 -27.84
CA ASN A 145 -1.07 -2.63 -27.72
C ASN A 145 -1.39 -3.92 -26.96
N LEU A 146 -0.41 -4.58 -26.30
CA LEU A 146 -0.64 -5.82 -25.56
C LEU A 146 -0.78 -5.54 -24.07
N GLN A 147 -1.99 -5.64 -23.57
CA GLN A 147 -2.31 -5.59 -22.15
C GLN A 147 -2.52 -6.99 -21.63
N PHE A 148 -1.92 -7.32 -20.48
CA PHE A 148 -2.16 -8.57 -19.77
C PHE A 148 -2.92 -8.28 -18.48
N ASP A 149 -3.96 -9.07 -18.25
CA ASP A 149 -4.81 -8.95 -17.06
C ASP A 149 -4.26 -9.76 -15.90
N LYS A 150 -3.62 -10.89 -16.21
CA LYS A 150 -3.06 -11.83 -15.23
C LYS A 150 -1.66 -12.29 -15.62
N LEU A 151 -0.84 -12.61 -14.57
CA LEU A 151 0.42 -13.33 -14.69
C LEU A 151 0.30 -14.68 -13.97
N ALA A 152 0.42 -15.77 -14.71
CA ALA A 152 0.37 -17.12 -14.17
C ALA A 152 1.78 -17.62 -13.79
N LEU A 153 1.93 -18.04 -12.54
CA LEU A 153 3.15 -18.62 -11.98
C LEU A 153 2.90 -20.10 -11.65
N ALA A 154 3.86 -20.95 -11.96
CA ALA A 154 3.76 -22.40 -11.79
C ALA A 154 4.13 -22.88 -10.37
N HIS A 155 3.83 -22.10 -9.34
CA HIS A 155 3.98 -22.56 -7.95
C HIS A 155 2.96 -23.65 -7.66
N HIS A 156 3.39 -24.68 -6.93
CA HIS A 156 2.63 -25.89 -6.63
C HIS A 156 2.54 -26.15 -5.11
N ALA A 157 1.88 -27.24 -4.71
CA ALA A 157 1.62 -27.58 -3.31
C ALA A 157 2.90 -27.72 -2.48
N ASP A 158 3.94 -28.35 -3.02
CA ASP A 158 5.20 -28.50 -2.31
C ASP A 158 5.89 -27.15 -2.06
N ASP A 159 5.78 -26.18 -2.98
CA ASP A 159 6.27 -24.80 -2.75
C ASP A 159 5.54 -24.10 -1.60
N GLN A 160 4.25 -24.42 -1.38
CA GLN A 160 3.49 -23.96 -0.22
C GLN A 160 4.09 -24.47 1.08
N ILE A 161 4.39 -25.77 1.14
CA ILE A 161 4.98 -26.41 2.32
C ILE A 161 6.37 -25.82 2.59
N GLU A 162 7.19 -25.69 1.57
CA GLU A 162 8.52 -25.06 1.69
C GLU A 162 8.43 -23.63 2.23
N THR A 163 7.50 -22.84 1.68
CA THR A 163 7.28 -21.45 2.10
C THR A 163 6.78 -21.38 3.54
N PHE A 164 5.90 -22.31 3.94
CA PHE A 164 5.43 -22.42 5.32
C PHE A 164 6.60 -22.63 6.28
N PHE A 165 7.46 -23.61 6.03
CA PHE A 165 8.61 -23.90 6.91
C PHE A 165 9.65 -22.79 6.90
N ILE A 166 9.94 -22.17 5.75
CA ILE A 166 10.84 -21.00 5.68
C ILE A 166 10.30 -19.86 6.58
N ASN A 167 9.02 -19.59 6.52
CA ASN A 167 8.40 -18.54 7.32
C ASN A 167 8.31 -18.91 8.80
N LEU A 168 8.06 -20.18 9.12
CA LEU A 168 8.08 -20.70 10.48
C LEU A 168 9.47 -20.51 11.12
N LEU A 169 10.53 -20.88 10.41
CA LEU A 169 11.93 -20.74 10.88
C LEU A 169 12.35 -19.28 11.02
N ARG A 170 11.69 -18.35 10.31
CA ARG A 170 11.89 -16.90 10.44
C ARG A 170 11.10 -16.28 11.59
N GLY A 171 10.31 -17.06 12.32
CA GLY A 171 9.47 -16.57 13.40
C GLY A 171 8.27 -15.73 12.89
N SER A 172 7.79 -16.02 11.70
CA SER A 172 6.65 -15.27 11.12
C SER A 172 5.35 -15.60 11.87
N GLY A 173 4.53 -14.58 12.12
CA GLY A 173 3.16 -14.76 12.61
C GLY A 173 2.23 -15.35 11.55
N ILE A 174 0.94 -15.47 11.88
CA ILE A 174 -0.11 -16.08 11.03
C ILE A 174 -0.11 -15.55 9.59
N LYS A 175 0.22 -14.27 9.39
CA LYS A 175 0.32 -13.64 8.05
C LYS A 175 1.38 -14.30 7.16
N GLY A 176 2.50 -14.74 7.73
CA GLY A 176 3.54 -15.45 6.99
C GLY A 176 3.25 -16.95 6.86
N LEU A 177 2.69 -17.56 7.92
CA LEU A 177 2.42 -18.99 7.97
C LEU A 177 1.31 -19.46 7.01
N LYS A 178 0.40 -18.58 6.60
CA LYS A 178 -0.59 -18.90 5.54
C LYS A 178 0.04 -19.14 4.16
N ALA A 179 1.37 -19.03 4.03
CA ALA A 179 2.16 -19.22 2.82
C ALA A 179 1.66 -18.41 1.60
N MET A 180 1.65 -18.99 0.40
CA MET A 180 1.26 -18.29 -0.83
C MET A 180 -0.25 -18.32 -1.03
N GLN A 181 -0.81 -17.25 -1.60
CA GLN A 181 -2.23 -17.18 -1.96
C GLN A 181 -2.43 -17.59 -3.42
N PRO A 182 -3.58 -18.19 -3.79
CA PRO A 182 -3.93 -18.51 -5.17
C PRO A 182 -3.88 -17.28 -6.09
N CYS A 183 -4.29 -16.13 -5.58
CA CYS A 183 -4.27 -14.85 -6.28
C CYS A 183 -3.67 -13.76 -5.38
N ASN A 184 -2.84 -12.89 -5.97
CA ASN A 184 -2.34 -11.68 -5.32
C ASN A 184 -2.26 -10.56 -6.36
N GLY A 185 -3.30 -9.73 -6.44
CA GLY A 185 -3.47 -8.74 -7.50
C GLY A 185 -3.56 -9.40 -8.88
N LYS A 186 -2.63 -9.08 -9.76
CA LYS A 186 -2.56 -9.69 -11.10
C LYS A 186 -1.84 -11.06 -11.12
N TYR A 187 -1.15 -11.44 -10.06
CA TYR A 187 -0.40 -12.70 -9.98
C TYR A 187 -1.29 -13.86 -9.58
N ILE A 188 -1.39 -14.90 -10.41
CA ILE A 188 -2.17 -16.10 -10.13
C ILE A 188 -1.28 -17.36 -10.10
N ARG A 189 -1.71 -18.34 -9.31
CA ARG A 189 -0.99 -19.64 -9.12
C ARG A 189 -1.95 -20.80 -9.31
N PRO A 190 -2.23 -21.15 -10.56
CA PRO A 190 -3.26 -22.13 -10.87
C PRO A 190 -2.90 -23.58 -10.52
N LEU A 191 -1.63 -23.88 -10.18
CA LEU A 191 -1.15 -25.21 -9.79
C LEU A 191 -0.97 -25.39 -8.28
N LEU A 192 -1.36 -24.43 -7.46
CA LEU A 192 -1.05 -24.43 -6.02
C LEU A 192 -1.69 -25.59 -5.23
N TRP A 193 -2.68 -26.27 -5.81
CA TRP A 193 -3.33 -27.46 -5.28
C TRP A 193 -2.60 -28.77 -5.62
N ALA A 194 -1.82 -28.79 -6.72
CA ALA A 194 -1.20 -30.00 -7.24
C ALA A 194 0.16 -30.26 -6.60
N SER A 195 0.45 -31.51 -6.29
CA SER A 195 1.77 -31.93 -5.87
C SER A 195 2.74 -31.95 -7.09
N ARG A 196 4.04 -31.82 -6.81
CA ARG A 196 5.06 -31.94 -7.85
C ARG A 196 5.04 -33.30 -8.53
N GLU A 197 4.69 -34.34 -7.81
CA GLU A 197 4.60 -35.70 -8.34
C GLU A 197 3.44 -35.84 -9.32
N GLU A 198 2.26 -35.31 -9.01
CA GLU A 198 1.11 -35.26 -9.92
C GLU A 198 1.41 -34.46 -11.19
N ILE A 199 2.14 -33.33 -11.06
CA ILE A 199 2.57 -32.50 -12.19
C ILE A 199 3.51 -33.30 -13.10
N LYS A 200 4.52 -33.96 -12.52
CA LYS A 200 5.49 -34.78 -13.27
C LYS A 200 4.82 -35.96 -13.94
N GLN A 201 3.92 -36.65 -13.24
CA GLN A 201 3.15 -37.76 -13.83
C GLN A 201 2.29 -37.31 -15.00
N PHE A 202 1.60 -36.17 -14.87
CA PHE A 202 0.82 -35.60 -15.98
C PHE A 202 1.69 -35.23 -17.18
N ALA A 203 2.89 -34.69 -16.94
CA ALA A 203 3.83 -34.38 -18.02
C ALA A 203 4.25 -35.64 -18.79
N ILE A 204 4.58 -36.73 -18.08
CA ILE A 204 4.94 -38.01 -18.69
C ILE A 204 3.79 -38.59 -19.50
N GLU A 205 2.59 -38.68 -18.91
CA GLU A 205 1.39 -39.27 -19.57
C GLU A 205 0.98 -38.51 -20.84
N ASN A 206 1.27 -37.21 -20.90
CA ASN A 206 0.88 -36.35 -22.00
C ASN A 206 2.05 -36.03 -22.98
N GLY A 207 3.22 -36.63 -22.79
CA GLY A 207 4.39 -36.40 -23.63
C GLY A 207 4.89 -34.97 -23.63
N ILE A 208 4.66 -34.23 -22.53
CA ILE A 208 5.15 -32.87 -22.37
C ILE A 208 6.66 -32.93 -22.14
N GLN A 209 7.43 -32.25 -22.97
CA GLN A 209 8.87 -32.15 -22.81
C GLN A 209 9.21 -31.02 -21.85
N TRP A 210 10.27 -31.22 -21.07
CA TRP A 210 10.81 -30.18 -20.15
C TRP A 210 12.32 -30.35 -20.03
N ARG A 211 12.98 -29.32 -19.45
CA ARG A 211 14.40 -29.39 -19.08
C ARG A 211 14.54 -29.47 -17.57
N GLU A 212 15.45 -30.29 -17.11
CA GLU A 212 15.78 -30.36 -15.69
C GLU A 212 16.83 -29.30 -15.33
N ASP A 213 16.59 -28.58 -14.24
CA ASP A 213 17.53 -27.59 -13.71
C ASP A 213 18.56 -28.29 -12.83
N SER A 214 19.84 -28.25 -13.19
CA SER A 214 20.94 -28.85 -12.45
C SER A 214 21.10 -28.32 -11.03
N THR A 215 20.64 -27.09 -10.75
CA THR A 215 20.71 -26.47 -9.41
C THR A 215 19.64 -26.97 -8.43
N ASN A 216 18.68 -27.77 -8.86
CA ASN A 216 17.67 -28.37 -7.99
C ASN A 216 18.24 -29.34 -6.95
N SER A 217 19.45 -29.86 -7.16
CA SER A 217 20.16 -30.75 -6.23
C SER A 217 21.07 -30.01 -5.22
N ASP A 218 21.24 -28.69 -5.34
CA ASP A 218 22.14 -27.94 -4.47
C ASP A 218 21.49 -27.65 -3.10
N THR A 219 21.98 -28.32 -2.06
CA THR A 219 21.47 -28.21 -0.67
C THR A 219 21.97 -26.98 0.09
N VAL A 220 22.71 -26.08 -0.52
CA VAL A 220 23.17 -24.84 0.11
C VAL A 220 21.97 -23.94 0.45
N TYR A 221 20.90 -24.00 -0.32
CA TYR A 221 19.72 -23.18 -0.12
C TYR A 221 18.73 -23.79 0.87
N LEU A 222 18.20 -22.98 1.79
CA LEU A 222 17.25 -23.40 2.84
C LEU A 222 16.03 -24.15 2.25
N ARG A 223 15.55 -23.73 1.08
CA ARG A 223 14.42 -24.38 0.39
C ARG A 223 14.76 -25.82 0.01
N ASN A 224 15.93 -26.04 -0.54
CA ASN A 224 16.37 -27.38 -0.91
C ASN A 224 16.63 -28.28 0.33
N LYS A 225 17.13 -27.72 1.44
CA LYS A 225 17.23 -28.46 2.72
C LYS A 225 15.87 -28.89 3.24
N ILE A 226 14.87 -28.03 3.18
CA ILE A 226 13.50 -28.41 3.57
C ILE A 226 13.01 -29.55 2.70
N ARG A 227 13.21 -29.46 1.39
CA ARG A 227 12.76 -30.48 0.41
C ARG A 227 13.46 -31.81 0.60
N HIS A 228 14.78 -31.82 0.77
CA HIS A 228 15.59 -33.03 0.76
C HIS A 228 15.87 -33.63 2.13
N ASP A 229 15.91 -32.80 3.18
CA ASP A 229 16.24 -33.25 4.52
C ASP A 229 15.02 -33.33 5.43
N LEU A 230 14.15 -32.30 5.41
CA LEU A 230 13.04 -32.21 6.35
C LEU A 230 11.81 -33.00 5.89
N MET A 231 11.41 -32.85 4.63
CA MET A 231 10.19 -33.49 4.12
C MET A 231 10.25 -35.01 4.14
N PRO A 232 11.34 -35.69 3.80
CA PRO A 232 11.44 -37.14 3.93
C PRO A 232 11.26 -37.65 5.37
N VAL A 233 11.65 -36.86 6.37
CA VAL A 233 11.41 -37.21 7.78
C VAL A 233 9.92 -37.19 8.08
N PHE A 234 9.21 -36.16 7.66
CA PHE A 234 7.74 -36.11 7.82
C PHE A 234 7.04 -37.26 7.10
N ASP A 235 7.44 -37.55 5.87
CA ASP A 235 6.87 -38.66 5.07
C ASP A 235 7.10 -40.02 5.74
N SER A 236 8.25 -40.18 6.45
CA SER A 236 8.55 -41.41 7.21
C SER A 236 7.74 -41.55 8.47
N ILE A 237 7.35 -40.45 9.12
CA ILE A 237 6.52 -40.42 10.32
C ILE A 237 5.05 -40.68 9.95
N LYS A 238 4.58 -40.04 8.89
CA LYS A 238 3.20 -40.15 8.44
C LYS A 238 3.10 -39.98 6.91
N PRO A 239 2.64 -40.98 6.18
CA PRO A 239 2.56 -40.89 4.70
C PRO A 239 1.75 -39.70 4.19
N GLU A 240 0.69 -39.28 4.91
CA GLU A 240 -0.14 -38.13 4.53
C GLU A 240 0.35 -36.80 5.13
N ALA A 241 1.62 -36.73 5.58
CA ALA A 241 2.13 -35.54 6.27
C ALA A 241 2.03 -34.26 5.39
N ARG A 242 2.34 -34.38 4.12
CA ARG A 242 2.25 -33.26 3.15
C ARG A 242 0.83 -32.72 3.05
N GLU A 243 -0.15 -33.60 2.90
CA GLU A 243 -1.56 -33.23 2.82
C GLU A 243 -2.01 -32.53 4.12
N LYS A 244 -1.63 -33.05 5.29
CA LYS A 244 -1.99 -32.46 6.59
C LYS A 244 -1.32 -31.11 6.84
N ILE A 245 -0.11 -30.92 6.39
CA ILE A 245 0.55 -29.60 6.43
C ILE A 245 -0.19 -28.60 5.51
N LEU A 246 -0.58 -29.00 4.31
CA LEU A 246 -1.35 -28.16 3.39
C LEU A 246 -2.73 -27.81 3.94
N GLU A 247 -3.43 -28.78 4.52
CA GLU A 247 -4.71 -28.52 5.23
C GLU A 247 -4.50 -27.46 6.33
N SER A 248 -3.47 -27.59 7.15
CA SER A 248 -3.15 -26.63 8.20
C SER A 248 -2.82 -25.23 7.64
N VAL A 249 -2.07 -25.16 6.54
CA VAL A 249 -1.78 -23.89 5.85
C VAL A 249 -3.06 -23.23 5.32
N ASN A 250 -3.99 -24.03 4.76
CA ASN A 250 -5.26 -23.53 4.25
C ASN A 250 -6.19 -23.06 5.39
N HIS A 251 -6.21 -23.76 6.53
CA HIS A 251 -6.93 -23.30 7.72
C HIS A 251 -6.38 -21.96 8.21
N LEU A 252 -5.06 -21.85 8.37
CA LEU A 252 -4.41 -20.57 8.73
C LEU A 252 -4.70 -19.44 7.74
N ALA A 253 -4.81 -19.76 6.45
CA ALA A 253 -5.16 -18.76 5.44
C ALA A 253 -6.61 -18.27 5.60
N SER A 254 -7.56 -19.19 5.84
CA SER A 254 -8.98 -18.87 6.04
C SER A 254 -9.19 -18.08 7.33
N GLU A 255 -8.59 -18.52 8.43
CA GLU A 255 -8.64 -17.82 9.72
C GLU A 255 -8.03 -16.42 9.63
N ASN A 256 -6.90 -16.27 8.95
CA ASN A 256 -6.28 -14.97 8.72
C ASN A 256 -7.15 -14.04 7.85
N GLN A 257 -7.91 -14.59 6.89
CA GLN A 257 -8.84 -13.80 6.09
C GLN A 257 -9.96 -13.25 6.96
N LEU A 258 -10.65 -14.13 7.72
CA LEU A 258 -11.71 -13.74 8.65
C LEU A 258 -11.21 -12.70 9.66
N TYR A 259 -10.04 -12.94 10.26
CA TYR A 259 -9.42 -12.03 11.20
C TYR A 259 -9.20 -10.65 10.59
N ARG A 260 -8.72 -10.57 9.34
CA ARG A 260 -8.49 -9.29 8.64
C ARG A 260 -9.79 -8.58 8.30
N GLU A 261 -10.84 -9.29 7.96
CA GLU A 261 -12.17 -8.71 7.70
C GLU A 261 -12.74 -8.09 8.97
N LEU A 262 -12.69 -8.82 10.10
CA LEU A 262 -13.11 -8.30 11.40
C LEU A 262 -12.29 -7.07 11.85
N LEU A 263 -10.96 -7.08 11.61
CA LEU A 263 -10.14 -5.91 11.92
C LEU A 263 -10.48 -4.71 11.06
N LYS A 264 -10.73 -4.90 9.76
CA LYS A 264 -11.15 -3.81 8.86
C LYS A 264 -12.48 -3.22 9.31
N GLU A 265 -13.45 -4.06 9.63
CA GLU A 265 -14.74 -3.63 10.17
C GLU A 265 -14.55 -2.83 11.46
N LYS A 266 -13.73 -3.34 12.39
CA LYS A 266 -13.43 -2.63 13.63
C LYS A 266 -12.74 -1.30 13.41
N ILE A 267 -11.76 -1.24 12.51
CA ILE A 267 -11.08 0.01 12.14
C ILE A 267 -12.11 1.01 11.58
N SER A 268 -12.98 0.59 10.65
CA SER A 268 -13.98 1.47 10.05
C SER A 268 -14.99 2.03 11.05
N GLN A 269 -15.20 1.36 12.18
CA GLN A 269 -16.08 1.83 13.26
C GLN A 269 -15.42 2.91 14.14
N ILE A 270 -14.09 2.92 14.24
CA ILE A 270 -13.34 3.80 15.14
C ILE A 270 -12.55 4.90 14.41
N GLU A 271 -12.36 4.73 13.11
CA GLU A 271 -11.70 5.72 12.25
C GLU A 271 -12.69 6.80 11.83
N THR A 272 -12.27 8.05 11.93
CA THR A 272 -12.98 9.20 11.36
C THR A 272 -12.15 9.73 10.19
N VAL A 273 -12.80 9.95 9.05
CA VAL A 273 -12.16 10.48 7.84
C VAL A 273 -12.79 11.82 7.49
N ASP A 274 -11.99 12.88 7.45
CA ASP A 274 -12.37 14.23 7.01
C ASP A 274 -11.46 14.65 5.84
N GLY A 275 -11.96 14.49 4.63
CA GLY A 275 -11.18 14.71 3.42
C GLY A 275 -9.99 13.74 3.33
N VAL A 276 -8.77 14.27 3.52
CA VAL A 276 -7.52 13.49 3.49
C VAL A 276 -6.98 13.16 4.89
N LEU A 277 -7.67 13.62 5.93
CA LEU A 277 -7.30 13.37 7.32
C LEU A 277 -7.99 12.11 7.83
N HIS A 278 -7.19 11.17 8.29
CA HIS A 278 -7.61 9.94 8.96
C HIS A 278 -7.30 10.04 10.45
N THR A 279 -8.31 9.88 11.30
CA THR A 279 -8.17 10.08 12.76
C THR A 279 -8.74 8.90 13.53
N ILE A 280 -8.00 8.41 14.53
CA ILE A 280 -8.51 7.48 15.54
C ILE A 280 -8.27 8.04 16.93
N ASN A 281 -9.26 7.89 17.82
CA ASN A 281 -9.12 8.30 19.21
C ASN A 281 -8.18 7.34 19.97
N LYS A 282 -7.25 7.88 20.74
CA LYS A 282 -6.25 7.11 21.50
C LYS A 282 -6.86 6.16 22.54
N CYS A 283 -8.08 6.44 23.03
CA CYS A 283 -8.76 5.56 23.98
C CYS A 283 -8.99 4.13 23.45
N HIS A 284 -8.99 3.93 22.14
CA HIS A 284 -9.09 2.59 21.53
C HIS A 284 -7.82 1.75 21.71
N PHE A 285 -6.69 2.37 22.06
CA PHE A 285 -5.39 1.74 22.25
C PHE A 285 -4.88 1.79 23.69
N ASP A 286 -5.71 2.29 24.63
CA ASP A 286 -5.29 2.61 25.99
C ASP A 286 -4.83 1.38 26.79
N ARG A 287 -3.71 1.58 27.50
CA ARG A 287 -3.06 0.56 28.35
C ARG A 287 -3.54 0.55 29.80
N SER A 288 -4.18 1.62 30.28
CA SER A 288 -4.44 1.79 31.71
C SER A 288 -5.77 1.22 32.15
N SER A 289 -5.72 0.41 33.23
CA SER A 289 -6.85 -0.11 33.98
C SER A 289 -7.01 0.64 35.30
N THR A 290 -7.54 1.83 35.32
CA THR A 290 -7.99 2.45 36.57
C THR A 290 -9.50 2.53 36.59
N GLU A 291 -10.08 2.32 37.79
CA GLU A 291 -11.51 2.19 38.03
C GLU A 291 -12.38 3.36 37.57
N GLU A 292 -11.83 4.55 37.40
CA GLU A 292 -12.53 5.73 36.87
C GLU A 292 -12.91 5.63 35.39
N ARG A 293 -12.36 4.71 34.64
CA ARG A 293 -12.68 4.45 33.23
C ARG A 293 -13.69 3.32 33.03
N ALA A 294 -14.18 2.71 34.11
CA ALA A 294 -15.18 1.66 34.05
C ALA A 294 -16.52 2.13 33.46
N GLU A 295 -16.89 3.38 33.63
CA GLU A 295 -18.11 3.96 33.03
C GLU A 295 -18.01 4.12 31.51
N ARG A 296 -16.83 4.41 30.97
CA ARG A 296 -16.60 4.42 29.50
C ARG A 296 -16.50 3.02 28.90
N ARG A 297 -16.21 1.98 29.71
CA ARG A 297 -16.23 0.57 29.29
C ARG A 297 -17.62 0.05 29.00
N ASN A 298 -18.66 0.59 29.59
CA ASN A 298 -20.04 0.09 29.39
C ASN A 298 -20.54 0.28 27.95
N LEU A 299 -19.96 1.19 27.17
CA LEU A 299 -20.23 1.33 25.73
C LEU A 299 -19.55 0.27 24.86
N LEU A 300 -18.47 -0.37 25.36
CA LEU A 300 -17.73 -1.43 24.64
C LEU A 300 -18.06 -2.84 25.16
N GLN A 301 -18.77 -2.95 26.28
CA GLN A 301 -19.14 -4.24 26.89
C GLN A 301 -20.43 -4.84 26.35
N SER A 302 -21.20 -4.15 25.50
CA SER A 302 -22.45 -4.70 24.95
C SER A 302 -22.26 -5.68 23.79
N GLU A 303 -21.06 -5.85 23.28
CA GLU A 303 -20.78 -6.82 22.20
C GLU A 303 -19.68 -7.81 22.62
N SER A 304 -20.09 -8.83 23.37
CA SER A 304 -19.28 -10.03 23.55
C SER A 304 -19.32 -10.87 22.26
N PHE A 305 -18.21 -10.91 21.54
CA PHE A 305 -18.03 -11.84 20.43
C PHE A 305 -17.89 -13.26 20.98
N TYR A 306 -18.95 -14.06 20.84
CA TYR A 306 -18.88 -15.50 21.04
C TYR A 306 -18.44 -16.16 19.72
N PHE A 307 -17.25 -16.75 19.70
CA PHE A 307 -16.96 -17.79 18.72
C PHE A 307 -17.78 -19.03 19.08
N ALA A 308 -18.72 -19.37 18.23
CA ALA A 308 -19.50 -20.61 18.37
C ALA A 308 -18.59 -21.81 18.08
N GLY A 309 -18.04 -22.43 19.12
CA GLY A 309 -17.18 -23.59 18.95
C GLY A 309 -16.58 -24.21 20.22
N ASP A 310 -16.78 -23.66 21.38
CA ASP A 310 -16.67 -24.36 22.68
C ASP A 310 -17.15 -23.44 23.80
N SER A 311 -18.22 -23.86 24.46
CA SER A 311 -18.97 -23.06 25.43
C SER A 311 -18.34 -22.96 26.82
N SER A 312 -17.07 -23.32 26.99
CA SER A 312 -16.40 -23.40 28.29
C SER A 312 -15.29 -22.39 28.58
N ILE A 313 -14.91 -21.56 27.63
CA ILE A 313 -13.89 -20.54 27.88
C ILE A 313 -14.45 -19.17 27.50
N PRO A 314 -14.88 -18.34 28.47
CA PRO A 314 -15.08 -16.93 28.23
C PRO A 314 -13.70 -16.33 27.92
N LEU A 315 -13.50 -15.89 26.70
CA LEU A 315 -12.36 -15.03 26.34
C LEU A 315 -12.49 -13.71 27.12
N ARG A 316 -12.09 -13.76 28.40
CA ARG A 316 -11.79 -12.57 29.14
C ARG A 316 -10.60 -11.94 28.42
N TYR A 317 -10.82 -10.86 27.69
CA TYR A 317 -9.76 -9.96 27.28
C TYR A 317 -9.11 -9.38 28.52
N THR A 318 -8.31 -10.20 29.19
CA THR A 318 -7.42 -9.77 30.23
C THR A 318 -6.27 -9.07 29.54
N ARG A 319 -6.18 -7.73 29.75
CA ARG A 319 -4.96 -6.94 29.65
C ARG A 319 -3.98 -7.46 28.58
N ASN A 320 -4.31 -7.33 27.30
CA ASN A 320 -3.32 -7.72 26.32
C ASN A 320 -3.00 -6.52 25.43
N ASP A 321 -1.86 -5.85 25.75
CA ASP A 321 -1.22 -4.82 24.92
C ASP A 321 -1.10 -5.29 23.44
N GLY A 322 -1.24 -6.60 23.20
CA GLY A 322 -1.19 -7.21 21.89
C GLY A 322 -2.34 -6.85 20.96
N VAL A 323 -3.59 -6.75 21.45
CA VAL A 323 -4.76 -6.50 20.56
C VAL A 323 -4.79 -5.06 20.09
N GLY A 324 -4.59 -4.10 21.00
CA GLY A 324 -4.54 -2.69 20.64
C GLY A 324 -3.37 -2.38 19.70
N LYS A 325 -2.20 -2.96 19.99
CA LYS A 325 -1.02 -2.85 19.12
C LYS A 325 -1.25 -3.45 17.74
N GLN A 326 -1.92 -4.60 17.66
CA GLN A 326 -2.23 -5.25 16.39
C GLN A 326 -3.27 -4.45 15.58
N LEU A 327 -4.29 -3.89 16.23
CA LEU A 327 -5.27 -3.01 15.60
C LEU A 327 -4.59 -1.76 15.05
N LEU A 328 -3.74 -1.11 15.85
CA LEU A 328 -2.94 0.03 15.41
C LEU A 328 -2.08 -0.34 14.21
N PHE A 329 -1.38 -1.48 14.27
CA PHE A 329 -0.53 -1.92 13.17
C PHE A 329 -1.32 -2.17 11.88
N GLU A 330 -2.47 -2.85 11.94
CA GLU A 330 -3.31 -3.08 10.76
C GLU A 330 -3.84 -1.78 10.15
N TRP A 331 -4.08 -0.76 10.97
CA TRP A 331 -4.49 0.56 10.50
C TRP A 331 -3.32 1.32 9.86
N VAL A 332 -2.21 1.53 10.60
CA VAL A 332 -1.11 2.38 10.11
C VAL A 332 -0.39 1.79 8.90
N ARG A 333 -0.36 0.46 8.77
CA ARG A 333 0.25 -0.18 7.59
C ARG A 333 -0.48 0.11 6.28
N THR A 334 -1.78 0.46 6.31
CA THR A 334 -2.52 0.87 5.11
C THR A 334 -1.96 2.17 4.53
N PHE A 335 -1.27 2.94 5.36
CA PHE A 335 -0.57 4.18 5.02
C PHE A 335 0.95 3.99 4.86
N GLY A 336 1.43 2.76 4.73
CA GLY A 336 2.83 2.45 4.44
C GLY A 336 3.78 2.42 5.65
N PHE A 337 3.28 2.46 6.89
CA PHE A 337 4.13 2.33 8.08
C PHE A 337 4.53 0.88 8.34
N SER A 338 5.80 0.67 8.73
CA SER A 338 6.36 -0.64 9.08
C SER A 338 5.96 -1.09 10.50
N TYR A 339 6.20 -2.37 10.80
CA TYR A 339 5.94 -2.91 12.14
C TYR A 339 6.80 -2.23 13.21
N SER A 340 8.08 -1.97 12.94
CA SER A 340 8.98 -1.26 13.88
C SER A 340 8.53 0.18 14.14
N GLN A 341 8.03 0.87 13.13
CA GLN A 341 7.41 2.18 13.31
C GLN A 341 6.14 2.10 14.16
N CYS A 342 5.29 1.07 13.95
CA CYS A 342 4.12 0.86 14.78
C CYS A 342 4.50 0.66 16.26
N GLU A 343 5.57 -0.06 16.57
CA GLU A 343 6.08 -0.19 17.94
C GLU A 343 6.46 1.15 18.56
N SER A 344 7.12 1.98 17.76
CA SER A 344 7.51 3.35 18.18
C SER A 344 6.29 4.26 18.36
N ILE A 345 5.30 4.17 17.45
CA ILE A 345 4.03 4.91 17.56
C ILE A 345 3.27 4.47 18.81
N PHE A 346 3.12 3.16 19.01
CA PHE A 346 2.41 2.62 20.17
C PHE A 346 3.06 3.03 21.50
N SER A 347 4.39 3.10 21.53
CA SER A 347 5.13 3.61 22.69
C SER A 347 4.96 5.11 22.92
N ALA A 348 4.63 5.86 21.87
CA ALA A 348 4.42 7.30 21.94
C ALA A 348 3.01 7.69 22.41
N LEU A 349 2.05 6.75 22.47
CA LEU A 349 0.66 7.05 22.85
C LEU A 349 0.55 7.64 24.26
N ASP A 350 1.41 7.19 25.17
CA ASP A 350 1.43 7.66 26.56
C ASP A 350 2.40 8.83 26.77
N GLY A 351 3.06 9.30 25.71
CA GLY A 351 4.03 10.39 25.74
C GLY A 351 3.43 11.78 25.54
N GLU A 352 4.32 12.76 25.37
CA GLU A 352 3.93 14.12 25.03
C GLU A 352 3.26 14.18 23.64
N PRO A 353 2.15 14.95 23.49
CA PRO A 353 1.50 15.12 22.20
C PRO A 353 2.38 15.88 21.20
N GLY A 354 2.11 15.68 19.92
CA GLY A 354 2.84 16.30 18.81
C GLY A 354 4.00 15.47 18.27
N LYS A 355 4.17 14.22 18.71
CA LYS A 355 5.21 13.33 18.15
C LYS A 355 4.84 12.87 16.75
N GLU A 356 5.76 13.05 15.81
CA GLU A 356 5.55 12.82 14.40
C GLU A 356 6.29 11.57 13.91
N PHE A 357 5.67 10.85 12.96
CA PHE A 357 6.23 9.70 12.26
C PHE A 357 5.93 9.82 10.76
N PHE A 358 6.79 9.27 9.93
CA PHE A 358 6.70 9.41 8.48
C PHE A 358 6.79 8.05 7.80
N SER A 359 5.88 7.80 6.84
CA SER A 359 6.04 6.79 5.80
C SER A 359 6.53 7.47 4.50
N ASN A 360 6.53 6.76 3.37
CA ASN A 360 6.91 7.38 2.10
C ASN A 360 5.95 8.51 1.68
N ASP A 361 4.65 8.33 1.93
CA ASP A 361 3.60 9.21 1.40
C ASP A 361 2.78 9.90 2.50
N TYR A 362 2.86 9.44 3.75
CA TYR A 362 2.01 9.91 4.85
C TYR A 362 2.81 10.32 6.07
N GLN A 363 2.29 11.34 6.75
CA GLN A 363 2.70 11.75 8.09
C GLN A 363 1.65 11.30 9.10
N LEU A 364 2.12 10.74 10.22
CA LEU A 364 1.31 10.40 11.40
C LEU A 364 1.72 11.30 12.54
N VAL A 365 0.75 11.86 13.26
CA VAL A 365 0.97 12.68 14.46
C VAL A 365 0.18 12.08 15.63
N VAL A 366 0.87 11.88 16.74
CA VAL A 366 0.24 11.50 18.00
C VAL A 366 -0.17 12.77 18.72
N GLU A 367 -1.41 13.19 18.57
CA GLU A 367 -1.99 14.36 19.23
C GLU A 367 -2.37 14.04 20.69
N LYS A 368 -2.97 14.98 21.42
CA LYS A 368 -3.35 14.79 22.83
C LYS A 368 -4.32 13.62 23.02
N ASP A 369 -5.40 13.58 22.25
CA ASP A 369 -6.49 12.60 22.40
C ASP A 369 -6.65 11.70 21.17
N THR A 370 -5.98 12.02 20.06
CA THR A 370 -6.10 11.36 18.75
C THR A 370 -4.76 10.95 18.18
N ILE A 371 -4.82 10.08 17.19
CA ILE A 371 -3.75 9.81 16.24
C ILE A 371 -4.26 10.25 14.89
N ASP A 372 -3.54 11.15 14.25
CA ASP A 372 -3.92 11.76 12.99
C ASP A 372 -2.94 11.30 11.88
N ILE A 373 -3.46 10.85 10.72
CA ILE A 373 -2.66 10.48 9.55
C ILE A 373 -3.14 11.30 8.35
N PHE A 374 -2.21 11.88 7.61
CA PHE A 374 -2.49 12.67 6.42
C PHE A 374 -1.31 12.62 5.43
N PRO A 375 -1.52 12.91 4.12
CA PRO A 375 -0.44 12.94 3.13
C PRO A 375 0.66 13.95 3.48
N ILE A 376 1.91 13.62 3.18
CA ILE A 376 3.05 14.54 3.39
C ILE A 376 2.93 15.76 2.47
N ASP A 377 2.53 15.55 1.22
CA ASP A 377 2.36 16.59 0.21
C ASP A 377 0.93 17.19 0.26
N LEU A 378 0.65 17.92 1.35
CA LEU A 378 -0.64 18.60 1.52
C LEU A 378 -0.84 19.73 0.49
N GLU A 379 0.25 20.34 -0.01
CA GLU A 379 0.15 21.45 -0.97
C GLU A 379 -0.47 21.00 -2.30
N ARG A 380 -0.13 19.81 -2.79
CA ARG A 380 -0.77 19.25 -3.99
C ARG A 380 -2.23 18.90 -3.78
N THR A 381 -2.58 18.41 -2.58
CA THR A 381 -3.92 17.96 -2.25
C THR A 381 -4.85 19.14 -1.91
N THR A 382 -4.29 20.24 -1.35
CA THR A 382 -5.04 21.42 -0.92
C THR A 382 -5.00 22.57 -1.93
N HIS A 383 -4.28 22.45 -3.05
CA HIS A 383 -4.27 23.48 -4.11
C HIS A 383 -5.68 23.75 -4.66
N ALA A 384 -6.60 22.82 -4.57
CA ALA A 384 -8.01 23.02 -4.85
C ALA A 384 -8.70 23.95 -3.83
N LEU A 385 -8.20 24.04 -2.59
CA LEU A 385 -8.77 24.89 -1.54
C LEU A 385 -8.30 26.35 -1.62
N SER A 386 -7.15 26.62 -2.23
CA SER A 386 -6.60 27.98 -2.34
C SER A 386 -7.27 28.83 -3.43
N GLN A 387 -8.09 28.24 -4.30
CA GLN A 387 -8.75 28.97 -5.42
C GLN A 387 -10.17 29.49 -5.08
N GLN A 388 -10.66 29.29 -3.87
CA GLN A 388 -12.08 29.55 -3.53
C GLN A 388 -12.31 30.85 -2.71
N VAL A 389 -11.43 31.83 -2.82
CA VAL A 389 -11.68 33.14 -2.22
C VAL A 389 -12.38 34.05 -3.23
N THR A 390 -13.67 34.23 -3.08
CA THR A 390 -14.41 35.23 -3.84
C THR A 390 -14.42 36.57 -3.13
N THR A 391 -14.09 37.65 -3.84
CA THR A 391 -13.98 39.00 -3.29
C THR A 391 -14.96 39.95 -3.97
N HIS A 392 -15.77 40.64 -3.20
CA HIS A 392 -16.71 41.65 -3.71
C HIS A 392 -16.54 42.99 -2.95
N PRO A 393 -16.21 44.09 -3.63
CA PRO A 393 -16.23 45.41 -3.01
C PRO A 393 -17.68 45.87 -2.82
N VAL A 394 -18.07 46.10 -1.57
CA VAL A 394 -19.37 46.66 -1.22
C VAL A 394 -19.18 48.14 -0.82
N ARG A 395 -19.67 49.05 -1.63
CA ARG A 395 -19.66 50.50 -1.30
C ARG A 395 -20.92 50.84 -0.49
N THR A 396 -20.73 51.29 0.76
CA THR A 396 -21.84 51.74 1.59
C THR A 396 -21.57 53.14 2.14
N ARG A 397 -22.64 53.93 2.31
CA ARG A 397 -22.58 55.25 2.96
C ARG A 397 -22.58 55.15 4.51
N HIS A 398 -22.94 54.01 5.09
CA HIS A 398 -22.95 53.73 6.53
C HIS A 398 -22.38 52.36 6.81
N ALA A 399 -21.07 52.31 7.11
CA ALA A 399 -20.33 51.08 7.30
C ALA A 399 -20.82 50.18 8.48
N LEU A 400 -21.44 50.81 9.53
CA LEU A 400 -21.87 50.09 10.73
C LEU A 400 -23.16 49.26 10.58
N SER A 401 -23.97 49.50 9.51
CA SER A 401 -25.24 48.77 9.33
C SER A 401 -25.13 47.42 8.62
N LEU A 402 -23.96 47.05 8.12
CA LEU A 402 -23.73 45.85 7.30
C LEU A 402 -22.84 44.81 7.97
N LEU A 403 -22.56 44.97 9.27
CA LEU A 403 -21.76 43.97 9.98
C LEU A 403 -22.49 42.62 9.99
N ILE A 404 -22.04 41.70 9.16
CA ILE A 404 -22.49 40.30 9.22
C ILE A 404 -21.83 39.71 10.47
N LYS A 405 -22.65 39.51 11.50
CA LYS A 405 -22.26 38.78 12.70
C LYS A 405 -22.51 37.30 12.42
N ASP A 406 -21.53 36.46 12.69
CA ASP A 406 -21.66 35.01 12.88
C ASP A 406 -21.44 34.08 11.68
N ASN A 407 -20.79 34.50 10.60
CA ASN A 407 -20.30 33.54 9.60
C ASN A 407 -18.76 33.51 9.58
N PRO A 408 -18.12 32.46 10.07
CA PRO A 408 -16.65 32.38 10.12
C PRO A 408 -16.00 32.37 8.72
N ASN A 409 -16.75 32.04 7.67
CA ASN A 409 -16.26 32.02 6.30
C ASN A 409 -16.41 33.34 5.57
N ILE A 410 -16.96 34.37 6.22
CA ILE A 410 -17.12 35.71 5.64
C ILE A 410 -16.42 36.71 6.55
N THR A 411 -15.60 37.56 5.96
CA THR A 411 -15.00 38.68 6.68
C THR A 411 -15.21 39.98 5.94
N GLN A 412 -15.28 41.08 6.70
CA GLN A 412 -15.43 42.44 6.20
C GLN A 412 -14.28 43.29 6.71
N LEU A 413 -13.61 44.00 5.80
CA LEU A 413 -12.38 44.74 6.03
C LEU A 413 -12.49 46.19 5.51
N ASP A 414 -11.65 47.05 6.05
CA ASP A 414 -11.52 48.43 5.55
C ASP A 414 -10.68 48.42 4.26
N TYR A 415 -11.32 48.66 3.09
CA TYR A 415 -10.69 48.63 1.77
C TYR A 415 -9.51 49.58 1.67
N ASP A 416 -9.60 50.79 2.29
CA ASP A 416 -8.56 51.83 2.16
C ASP A 416 -7.27 51.45 2.88
N THR A 417 -7.29 50.44 3.75
CA THR A 417 -6.12 49.92 4.47
C THR A 417 -5.45 48.77 3.76
N LEU A 418 -6.10 48.12 2.77
CA LEU A 418 -5.62 46.96 2.06
C LEU A 418 -4.64 47.34 0.93
N LYS A 419 -3.62 46.50 0.73
CA LYS A 419 -2.71 46.56 -0.45
C LYS A 419 -3.03 45.39 -1.37
N LEU A 420 -3.68 45.67 -2.49
CA LEU A 420 -4.04 44.66 -3.48
C LEU A 420 -2.85 44.31 -4.40
N PRO A 421 -2.78 43.05 -4.91
CA PRO A 421 -3.77 41.99 -4.77
C PRO A 421 -3.67 41.24 -3.43
N LEU A 422 -4.80 40.73 -2.96
CA LEU A 422 -4.82 39.78 -1.85
C LEU A 422 -4.53 38.37 -2.39
N ARG A 423 -3.85 37.57 -1.60
CA ARG A 423 -3.54 36.18 -1.92
C ARG A 423 -3.67 35.29 -0.69
N THR A 424 -3.99 34.02 -0.89
CA THR A 424 -3.97 33.01 0.17
C THR A 424 -2.66 32.24 0.15
N ARG A 425 -2.16 31.92 1.33
CA ARG A 425 -1.07 30.97 1.55
C ARG A 425 -1.27 30.27 2.89
N PHE A 426 -0.49 29.22 3.12
CA PHE A 426 -0.38 28.64 4.46
C PHE A 426 0.59 29.44 5.31
N TRP A 427 0.48 29.28 6.63
CA TRP A 427 1.35 29.96 7.56
C TRP A 427 2.79 29.47 7.45
N GLN A 428 3.74 30.33 7.81
CA GLN A 428 5.16 30.04 7.84
C GLN A 428 5.72 30.33 9.22
N GLN A 429 6.82 29.65 9.55
CA GLN A 429 7.48 29.89 10.84
C GLN A 429 7.92 31.35 10.96
N GLY A 430 7.54 32.00 12.06
CA GLY A 430 7.82 33.40 12.29
C GLY A 430 6.72 34.36 11.89
N ASP A 431 5.65 33.88 11.22
CA ASP A 431 4.49 34.71 10.89
C ASP A 431 3.89 35.37 12.12
N ARG A 432 3.63 36.69 12.00
CA ARG A 432 3.04 37.51 13.08
C ARG A 432 1.89 38.33 12.56
N PHE A 433 0.85 38.49 13.36
CA PHE A 433 -0.26 39.39 13.09
C PHE A 433 -0.77 40.04 14.38
N ARG A 434 -1.63 41.03 14.28
CA ARG A 434 -2.27 41.68 15.42
C ARG A 434 -3.72 41.21 15.47
N PRO A 435 -4.06 40.23 16.33
CA PRO A 435 -5.44 39.74 16.43
C PRO A 435 -6.40 40.90 16.78
N LEU A 436 -7.56 40.94 16.11
CA LEU A 436 -8.59 41.96 16.37
C LEU A 436 -8.87 42.11 17.88
N GLY A 437 -8.75 43.31 18.39
CA GLY A 437 -8.96 43.65 19.79
C GLY A 437 -7.69 43.56 20.68
N MET A 438 -6.54 43.16 20.12
CA MET A 438 -5.26 43.13 20.86
C MET A 438 -4.38 44.33 20.53
N ARG A 439 -3.66 44.85 21.57
CA ARG A 439 -2.74 45.99 21.40
C ARG A 439 -1.38 45.60 20.85
N GLY A 440 -1.00 44.31 20.89
CA GLY A 440 0.30 43.78 20.45
C GLY A 440 0.20 42.82 19.29
N THR A 441 1.36 42.42 18.73
CA THR A 441 1.46 41.36 17.75
C THR A 441 1.66 40.00 18.41
N LYS A 442 1.10 38.95 17.84
CA LYS A 442 1.21 37.57 18.28
C LYS A 442 1.76 36.68 17.15
N LEU A 443 2.55 35.67 17.49
CA LEU A 443 2.93 34.64 16.53
C LEU A 443 1.67 33.88 16.11
N VAL A 444 1.57 33.49 14.84
CA VAL A 444 0.49 32.67 14.32
C VAL A 444 0.52 31.29 14.98
N SER A 445 1.70 30.74 15.22
CA SER A 445 1.88 29.48 15.98
C SER A 445 1.26 29.54 17.37
N ASP A 446 1.48 30.62 18.09
CA ASP A 446 0.94 30.80 19.44
C ASP A 446 -0.60 31.00 19.42
N PHE A 447 -1.08 31.69 18.38
CA PHE A 447 -2.52 31.86 18.19
C PHE A 447 -3.20 30.51 17.90
N TYR A 448 -2.59 29.65 17.07
CA TYR A 448 -3.10 28.30 16.81
C TYR A 448 -3.05 27.40 18.07
N ASN A 449 -2.00 27.52 18.88
CA ASN A 449 -1.91 26.79 20.16
C ASN A 449 -3.03 27.20 21.12
N ASP A 450 -3.32 28.50 21.23
CA ASP A 450 -4.42 28.99 22.06
C ASP A 450 -5.81 28.47 21.59
N LEU A 451 -5.97 28.26 20.30
CA LEU A 451 -7.19 27.67 19.72
C LEU A 451 -7.24 26.15 19.86
N GLY A 452 -6.17 25.51 20.33
CA GLY A 452 -6.07 24.06 20.44
C GLY A 452 -5.98 23.33 19.09
N PHE A 453 -5.41 23.98 18.08
CA PHE A 453 -5.29 23.40 16.76
C PHE A 453 -4.38 22.17 16.76
N THR A 454 -4.84 21.10 16.09
CA THR A 454 -4.01 19.95 15.76
C THR A 454 -2.92 20.33 14.74
N THR A 455 -1.92 19.48 14.61
CA THR A 455 -0.84 19.69 13.63
C THR A 455 -1.39 19.77 12.20
N PHE A 456 -2.40 18.97 11.87
CA PHE A 456 -3.09 19.02 10.59
C PHE A 456 -3.79 20.38 10.37
N GLN A 457 -4.58 20.84 11.34
CA GLN A 457 -5.26 22.14 11.26
C GLN A 457 -4.29 23.29 11.08
N LYS A 458 -3.15 23.27 11.78
CA LYS A 458 -2.10 24.29 11.60
C LYS A 458 -1.56 24.32 10.17
N LYS A 459 -1.35 23.13 9.55
CA LYS A 459 -0.82 23.01 8.19
C LYS A 459 -1.85 23.35 7.09
N THR A 460 -3.15 23.17 7.36
CA THR A 460 -4.19 23.30 6.35
C THR A 460 -5.05 24.57 6.47
N THR A 461 -4.96 25.30 7.57
CA THR A 461 -5.69 26.57 7.72
C THR A 461 -5.03 27.67 6.86
N PRO A 462 -5.73 28.17 5.83
CA PRO A 462 -5.20 29.22 4.97
C PRO A 462 -5.17 30.56 5.71
N ILE A 463 -4.19 31.38 5.36
CA ILE A 463 -4.13 32.78 5.76
C ILE A 463 -4.25 33.66 4.52
N LEU A 464 -4.98 34.76 4.65
CA LEU A 464 -5.09 35.79 3.64
C LEU A 464 -4.02 36.86 3.90
N VAL A 465 -3.22 37.17 2.90
CA VAL A 465 -2.19 38.21 2.97
C VAL A 465 -2.39 39.26 1.90
N ASP A 466 -1.92 40.48 2.14
CA ASP A 466 -1.92 41.56 1.18
C ASP A 466 -0.69 41.52 0.25
N ALA A 467 -0.57 42.48 -0.67
CA ALA A 467 0.57 42.56 -1.60
C ALA A 467 1.94 42.74 -0.92
N ASN A 468 1.97 43.20 0.33
CA ASN A 468 3.18 43.33 1.15
C ASN A 468 3.44 42.12 2.05
N ASP A 469 2.73 41.01 1.82
CA ASP A 469 2.76 39.78 2.64
C ASP A 469 2.34 40.00 4.10
N GLN A 470 1.57 41.06 4.39
CA GLN A 470 0.99 41.28 5.70
C GLN A 470 -0.26 40.43 5.86
N ILE A 471 -0.34 39.71 6.99
CA ILE A 471 -1.50 38.89 7.30
C ILE A 471 -2.71 39.79 7.54
N VAL A 472 -3.77 39.56 6.79
CA VAL A 472 -5.03 40.29 6.84
C VAL A 472 -6.08 39.51 7.64
N TRP A 473 -6.13 38.21 7.41
CA TRP A 473 -7.13 37.32 8.01
C TRP A 473 -6.59 35.89 8.14
N ILE A 474 -6.73 35.31 9.31
CA ILE A 474 -6.65 33.86 9.48
C ILE A 474 -8.02 33.31 9.13
N VAL A 475 -8.13 32.64 7.99
CA VAL A 475 -9.42 32.29 7.38
C VAL A 475 -10.25 31.43 8.32
N GLY A 476 -11.52 31.82 8.49
CA GLY A 476 -12.44 31.16 9.40
C GLY A 476 -12.28 31.54 10.88
N HIS A 477 -11.27 32.37 11.24
CA HIS A 477 -10.98 32.67 12.64
C HIS A 477 -10.91 34.18 12.94
N ARG A 478 -9.76 34.84 12.74
CA ARG A 478 -9.57 36.20 13.23
C ARG A 478 -8.86 37.09 12.19
N ILE A 479 -9.40 38.29 12.02
CA ILE A 479 -8.76 39.34 11.21
C ILE A 479 -7.64 40.04 12.00
N ASP A 480 -6.73 40.65 11.29
CA ASP A 480 -5.75 41.56 11.87
C ASP A 480 -6.38 42.92 12.17
N ASP A 481 -6.11 43.44 13.36
CA ASP A 481 -6.70 44.70 13.90
C ASP A 481 -6.41 45.95 13.02
N ARG A 482 -5.35 45.90 12.22
CA ARG A 482 -4.99 46.99 11.28
C ARG A 482 -5.99 47.16 10.12
N PHE A 483 -6.73 46.13 9.79
CA PHE A 483 -7.65 46.10 8.64
C PHE A 483 -9.13 46.13 9.08
N LYS A 484 -9.41 46.37 10.35
CA LYS A 484 -10.76 46.42 10.89
C LYS A 484 -11.54 47.62 10.36
N ILE A 485 -12.86 47.47 10.25
CA ILE A 485 -13.78 48.53 9.97
C ILE A 485 -13.84 49.51 11.16
N THR A 486 -13.75 50.81 10.88
CA THR A 486 -13.86 51.90 11.84
C THR A 486 -14.92 52.92 11.42
N GLU A 487 -15.24 53.91 12.26
CA GLU A 487 -16.15 55.01 11.89
C GLU A 487 -15.61 55.85 10.71
N LYS A 488 -14.34 55.76 10.40
CA LYS A 488 -13.68 56.48 9.30
C LYS A 488 -13.69 55.69 7.99
N THR A 489 -14.08 54.41 7.99
CA THR A 489 -14.07 53.53 6.85
C THR A 489 -15.12 54.01 5.81
N LYS A 490 -14.65 54.27 4.57
CA LYS A 490 -15.50 54.73 3.48
C LYS A 490 -15.98 53.58 2.59
N THR A 491 -15.14 52.56 2.43
CA THR A 491 -15.44 51.40 1.58
C THR A 491 -15.16 50.14 2.36
N ILE A 492 -16.16 49.23 2.38
CA ILE A 492 -16.02 47.89 2.99
C ILE A 492 -15.66 46.91 1.90
N TYR A 493 -14.69 46.02 2.18
CA TYR A 493 -14.33 44.89 1.34
C TYR A 493 -14.81 43.63 2.02
N GLU A 494 -15.79 42.98 1.39
CA GLU A 494 -16.31 41.71 1.87
C GLU A 494 -15.62 40.57 1.16
N ILE A 495 -15.15 39.61 1.92
CA ILE A 495 -14.44 38.43 1.45
C ILE A 495 -15.16 37.21 1.94
N LYS A 496 -15.51 36.31 1.01
CA LYS A 496 -16.12 35.03 1.30
C LYS A 496 -15.16 33.92 0.93
N PHE A 497 -14.99 33.01 1.87
CA PHE A 497 -14.25 31.78 1.67
C PHE A 497 -15.24 30.64 1.43
N GLU A 498 -15.19 30.03 0.27
CA GLU A 498 -16.00 28.87 -0.08
C GLU A 498 -15.17 27.62 0.14
N LYS A 499 -15.65 26.74 1.05
CA LYS A 499 -15.04 25.44 1.34
C LYS A 499 -15.30 24.44 0.23
#